data_e4099c29c9a0f589c1f94ae765c01b3e
#
_entry.id   e4099c29c9a0f589c1f94ae765c01b3e
#
_cell.length_a   1.000
_cell.length_b   1.000
_cell.length_c   1.000
_cell.angle_alpha   90.00
_cell.angle_beta   90.00
_cell.angle_gamma   90.00
#
_symmetry.space_group_name_H-M   'P 1'
#
loop_
_entity.id
_entity.type
_entity.pdbx_description
1 polymer ?
#
loop_
_entity_poly.entity_id
_entity_poly.type
_entity_poly.pdbx_seq_one_letter_code
_entity_poly.pdbx_strand_id
1 'polypeptide(L)'
;MKPVSAREFERLVGDALDALPEELGRLMENVAVVTHDRHPTEDLLGLYEGIPLTERDDYGGLVMPDVISLYRLPLCEICADDDDLVEEIAVTVVHEIAHHFGIDDEALHAWGWG
;
A
#
# COMPACT_ATOMS: atom_id res chain seq x y z
N MET A 1 7.01 17.10 -6.96
CA MET A 1 6.37 18.08 -6.05
C MET A 1 7.17 18.18 -4.75
N LYS A 2 7.00 19.26 -4.01
CA LYS A 2 7.55 19.32 -2.66
C LYS A 2 6.89 18.28 -1.79
N PRO A 3 7.63 17.61 -0.89
CA PRO A 3 7.02 16.61 -0.02
C PRO A 3 5.92 17.22 0.86
N VAL A 4 4.77 16.57 0.90
CA VAL A 4 3.74 16.90 1.89
C VAL A 4 4.20 16.42 3.26
N SER A 5 3.64 16.96 4.35
CA SER A 5 3.95 16.48 5.69
C SER A 5 3.52 15.03 5.88
N ALA A 6 4.08 14.34 6.87
CA ALA A 6 3.67 12.98 7.21
C ALA A 6 2.17 12.88 7.51
N ARG A 7 1.63 13.86 8.23
CA ARG A 7 0.21 13.93 8.57
C ARG A 7 -0.67 14.09 7.33
N GLU A 8 -0.30 14.99 6.43
CA GLU A 8 -1.01 15.19 5.16
C GLU A 8 -0.91 13.94 4.28
N PHE A 9 0.25 13.29 4.26
CA PHE A 9 0.44 12.04 3.52
C PHE A 9 -0.52 10.96 4.03
N GLU A 10 -0.65 10.79 5.35
CA GLU A 10 -1.59 9.82 5.93
C GLU A 10 -3.03 10.11 5.52
N ARG A 11 -3.41 11.38 5.44
CA ARG A 11 -4.75 11.78 4.98
C ARG A 11 -4.96 11.37 3.51
N LEU A 12 -3.97 11.62 2.66
CA LEU A 12 -4.03 11.27 1.24
C LEU A 12 -4.03 9.74 1.04
N VAL A 13 -3.33 9.00 1.88
CA VAL A 13 -3.38 7.53 1.90
C VAL A 13 -4.81 7.06 2.20
N GLY A 14 -5.46 7.66 3.18
CA GLY A 14 -6.87 7.35 3.49
C GLY A 14 -7.78 7.57 2.29
N ASP A 15 -7.63 8.70 1.59
CA ASP A 15 -8.40 8.99 0.39
C ASP A 15 -8.15 7.95 -0.71
N ALA A 16 -6.89 7.55 -0.91
CA ALA A 16 -6.53 6.54 -1.90
C ALA A 16 -7.14 5.18 -1.59
N LEU A 17 -7.10 4.76 -0.33
CA LEU A 17 -7.68 3.48 0.11
C LEU A 17 -9.19 3.45 -0.07
N ASP A 18 -9.87 4.56 0.18
CA ASP A 18 -11.33 4.67 -0.01
C ASP A 18 -11.74 4.52 -1.48
N ALA A 19 -10.84 4.80 -2.41
CA ALA A 19 -11.09 4.71 -3.84
C ALA A 19 -10.79 3.32 -4.43
N LEU A 20 -10.27 2.37 -3.64
CA LEU A 20 -9.93 1.03 -4.15
C LEU A 20 -11.18 0.22 -4.49
N PRO A 21 -11.09 -0.66 -5.51
CA PRO A 21 -12.21 -1.56 -5.82
C PRO A 21 -12.51 -2.51 -4.66
N GLU A 22 -13.76 -2.90 -4.54
CA GLU A 22 -14.24 -3.76 -3.44
C GLU A 22 -13.49 -5.09 -3.35
N GLU A 23 -13.13 -5.67 -4.49
CA GLU A 23 -12.37 -6.93 -4.57
C GLU A 23 -11.02 -6.82 -3.85
N LEU A 24 -10.34 -5.69 -4.02
CA LEU A 24 -9.06 -5.44 -3.36
C LEU A 24 -9.26 -5.12 -1.88
N GLY A 25 -10.32 -4.40 -1.54
CA GLY A 25 -10.66 -4.09 -0.15
C GLY A 25 -10.86 -5.36 0.68
N ARG A 26 -11.46 -6.39 0.10
CA ARG A 26 -11.65 -7.69 0.78
C ARG A 26 -10.31 -8.38 1.07
N LEU A 27 -9.37 -8.31 0.14
CA LEU A 27 -8.03 -8.88 0.34
C LEU A 27 -7.26 -8.15 1.44
N MET A 28 -7.62 -6.90 1.72
CA MET A 28 -6.96 -6.06 2.72
C MET A 28 -7.57 -6.14 4.11
N GLU A 29 -8.57 -6.99 4.36
CA GLU A 29 -9.25 -7.07 5.67
C GLU A 29 -8.28 -7.33 6.82
N ASN A 30 -7.20 -8.07 6.59
CA ASN A 30 -6.18 -8.32 7.59
C ASN A 30 -4.82 -7.78 7.16
N VAL A 31 -4.81 -6.57 6.61
CA VAL A 31 -3.60 -5.87 6.18
C VAL A 31 -3.56 -4.50 6.82
N ALA A 32 -2.49 -4.20 7.53
CA ALA A 32 -2.24 -2.87 8.05
C ALA A 32 -1.48 -2.03 7.02
N VAL A 33 -1.87 -0.79 6.84
CA VAL A 33 -1.15 0.15 5.98
C VAL A 33 -0.42 1.16 6.87
N VAL A 34 0.89 1.24 6.72
CA VAL A 34 1.75 2.12 7.50
C VAL A 34 2.55 3.03 6.57
N THR A 35 2.98 4.17 7.08
CA THR A 35 3.73 5.15 6.30
C THR A 35 5.10 5.39 6.90
N HIS A 36 6.08 5.60 6.04
CA HIS A 36 7.46 5.91 6.41
C HIS A 36 7.99 6.99 5.47
N ASP A 37 9.12 7.59 5.82
CA ASP A 37 9.76 8.57 4.94
C ASP A 37 10.43 7.89 3.74
N ARG A 38 11.32 6.91 4.00
CA ARG A 38 12.05 6.14 2.98
C ARG A 38 12.38 4.75 3.52
N HIS A 39 12.51 3.79 2.60
CA HIS A 39 13.10 2.50 2.95
C HIS A 39 14.59 2.71 3.29
N PRO A 40 15.14 2.04 4.32
CA PRO A 40 16.52 2.28 4.77
C PRO A 40 17.59 2.00 3.72
N THR A 41 17.38 1.05 2.82
CA THR A 41 18.42 0.58 1.88
C THR A 41 17.98 0.55 0.42
N GLU A 42 16.70 0.52 0.12
CA GLU A 42 16.19 0.36 -1.24
C GLU A 42 15.31 1.55 -1.65
N ASP A 43 15.31 1.84 -2.95
CA ASP A 43 14.48 2.91 -3.51
C ASP A 43 13.10 2.35 -3.87
N LEU A 44 12.23 2.24 -2.86
CA LEU A 44 10.90 1.67 -3.00
C LEU A 44 9.82 2.72 -2.81
N LEU A 45 8.71 2.59 -3.55
CA LEU A 45 7.48 3.36 -3.35
C LEU A 45 6.61 2.73 -2.27
N GLY A 46 6.59 1.40 -2.21
CA GLY A 46 5.85 0.62 -1.22
C GLY A 46 6.43 -0.78 -1.09
N LEU A 47 6.01 -1.48 -0.04
CA LEU A 47 6.47 -2.83 0.23
C LEU A 47 5.40 -3.61 0.98
N TYR A 48 5.04 -4.79 0.49
CA TYR A 48 4.14 -5.72 1.19
C TYR A 48 4.99 -6.73 1.98
N GLU A 49 4.71 -6.84 3.27
CA GLU A 49 5.36 -7.81 4.15
C GLU A 49 4.32 -8.70 4.80
N GLY A 50 4.33 -9.99 4.42
CA GLY A 50 3.47 -10.99 5.04
C GLY A 50 4.07 -11.46 6.38
N ILE A 51 3.21 -11.74 7.36
CA ILE A 51 3.63 -12.32 8.62
C ILE A 51 3.54 -13.84 8.51
N PRO A 52 4.64 -14.58 8.69
CA PRO A 52 4.61 -16.04 8.64
C PRO A 52 3.61 -16.63 9.65
N LEU A 53 2.90 -17.70 9.25
CA LEU A 53 1.91 -18.35 10.11
C LEU A 53 2.51 -18.82 11.44
N THR A 54 3.76 -19.27 11.41
CA THR A 54 4.49 -19.71 12.61
C THR A 54 4.70 -18.58 13.61
N GLU A 55 4.92 -17.36 13.14
CA GLU A 55 5.07 -16.20 14.00
C GLU A 55 3.72 -15.72 14.55
N ARG A 56 2.65 -15.90 13.78
CA ARG A 56 1.29 -15.56 14.23
C ARG A 56 0.84 -16.37 15.42
N ASP A 57 1.24 -17.63 15.51
CA ASP A 57 0.90 -18.53 16.62
C ASP A 57 1.52 -18.08 17.95
N ASP A 58 2.63 -17.35 17.91
CA ASP A 58 3.34 -16.88 19.11
C ASP A 58 2.65 -15.72 19.82
N TYR A 59 1.59 -15.18 19.25
CA TYR A 59 0.89 -14.00 19.78
C TYR A 59 -0.39 -14.35 20.56
N GLY A 60 -0.45 -15.53 21.17
CA GLY A 60 -1.55 -15.90 22.07
C GLY A 60 -2.92 -15.99 21.39
N GLY A 61 -2.95 -16.40 20.15
CA GLY A 61 -4.20 -16.49 19.36
C GLY A 61 -4.63 -15.19 18.69
N LEU A 62 -3.87 -14.10 18.87
CA LEU A 62 -4.11 -12.88 18.13
C LEU A 62 -3.60 -13.02 16.71
N VAL A 63 -4.42 -12.60 15.74
CA VAL A 63 -4.02 -12.60 14.33
C VAL A 63 -3.26 -11.32 14.03
N MET A 64 -1.95 -11.42 13.78
CA MET A 64 -1.15 -10.28 13.35
C MET A 64 -1.46 -9.97 11.88
N PRO A 65 -1.72 -8.71 11.51
CA PRO A 65 -1.97 -8.36 10.12
C PRO A 65 -0.67 -8.42 9.30
N ASP A 66 -0.80 -8.72 8.02
CA ASP A 66 0.25 -8.39 7.05
C ASP A 66 0.38 -6.88 6.99
N VAL A 67 1.49 -6.37 6.49
CA VAL A 67 1.77 -4.94 6.47
C VAL A 67 2.13 -4.46 5.06
N ILE A 68 1.49 -3.37 4.62
CA ILE A 68 1.95 -2.61 3.45
C ILE A 68 2.58 -1.32 3.97
N SER A 69 3.85 -1.11 3.66
CA SER A 69 4.55 0.14 3.92
C SER A 69 4.49 1.05 2.69
N LEU A 70 4.23 2.33 2.90
CA LEU A 70 4.22 3.34 1.83
C LEU A 70 5.27 4.40 2.18
N TYR A 71 6.07 4.78 1.20
CA TYR A 71 7.21 5.65 1.41
C TYR A 71 6.93 7.05 0.89
N ARG A 72 6.72 7.99 1.81
CA ARG A 72 6.29 9.36 1.54
C ARG A 72 7.19 10.11 0.59
N LEU A 73 8.48 10.12 0.85
CA LEU A 73 9.42 10.93 0.06
C LEU A 73 9.56 10.45 -1.38
N PRO A 74 9.79 9.14 -1.65
CA PRO A 74 9.85 8.66 -3.02
C PRO A 74 8.55 8.88 -3.80
N LEU A 75 7.40 8.68 -3.16
CA LEU A 75 6.11 8.91 -3.81
C LEU A 75 5.93 10.38 -4.19
N CYS A 76 6.25 11.31 -3.30
CA CYS A 76 6.19 12.73 -3.61
C CYS A 76 7.15 13.13 -4.73
N GLU A 77 8.33 12.52 -4.79
CA GLU A 77 9.33 12.81 -5.81
C GLU A 77 8.84 12.53 -7.23
N ILE A 78 8.01 11.51 -7.43
CA ILE A 78 7.51 11.14 -8.76
C ILE A 78 6.18 11.78 -9.12
N CYS A 79 5.53 12.49 -8.21
CA CYS A 79 4.21 13.08 -8.42
C CYS A 79 4.30 14.57 -8.67
N ALA A 80 3.32 15.10 -9.44
CA ALA A 80 3.25 16.52 -9.78
C ALA A 80 2.48 17.34 -8.75
N ASP A 81 1.42 16.75 -8.16
CA ASP A 81 0.52 17.42 -7.22
C ASP A 81 -0.21 16.41 -6.32
N ASP A 82 -1.08 16.90 -5.45
CA ASP A 82 -1.82 16.05 -4.49
C ASP A 82 -2.72 15.02 -5.18
N ASP A 83 -3.38 15.40 -6.27
CA ASP A 83 -4.26 14.48 -7.01
C ASP A 83 -3.45 13.32 -7.63
N ASP A 84 -2.30 13.64 -8.19
CA ASP A 84 -1.38 12.67 -8.75
C ASP A 84 -0.84 11.75 -7.64
N LEU A 85 -0.55 12.32 -6.47
CA LEU A 85 -0.07 11.58 -5.32
C LEU A 85 -1.12 10.56 -4.82
N VAL A 86 -2.38 10.95 -4.71
CA VAL A 86 -3.47 10.05 -4.33
C VAL A 86 -3.57 8.88 -5.32
N GLU A 87 -3.53 9.18 -6.61
CA GLU A 87 -3.57 8.15 -7.65
C GLU A 87 -2.38 7.20 -7.55
N GLU A 88 -1.18 7.74 -7.38
CA GLU A 88 0.04 6.94 -7.30
C GLU A 88 0.09 6.07 -6.03
N ILE A 89 -0.42 6.57 -4.92
CA ILE A 89 -0.58 5.76 -3.70
C ILE A 89 -1.50 4.57 -3.99
N ALA A 90 -2.65 4.81 -4.61
CA ALA A 90 -3.60 3.75 -4.94
C ALA A 90 -2.96 2.70 -5.87
N VAL A 91 -2.27 3.14 -6.91
CA VAL A 91 -1.57 2.25 -7.86
C VAL A 91 -0.52 1.40 -7.12
N THR A 92 0.25 2.02 -6.24
CA THR A 92 1.28 1.32 -5.46
C THR A 92 0.66 0.23 -4.57
N VAL A 93 -0.41 0.55 -3.85
CA VAL A 93 -1.12 -0.42 -3.00
C VAL A 93 -1.65 -1.58 -3.84
N VAL A 94 -2.31 -1.28 -4.96
CA VAL A 94 -2.87 -2.31 -5.86
C VAL A 94 -1.77 -3.26 -6.36
N HIS A 95 -0.63 -2.72 -6.80
CA HIS A 95 0.46 -3.53 -7.34
C HIS A 95 1.10 -4.42 -6.26
N GLU A 96 1.28 -3.89 -5.04
CA GLU A 96 1.85 -4.68 -3.94
C GLU A 96 0.93 -5.83 -3.52
N ILE A 97 -0.37 -5.58 -3.43
CA ILE A 97 -1.37 -6.62 -3.14
C ILE A 97 -1.39 -7.66 -4.26
N ALA A 98 -1.42 -7.21 -5.52
CA ALA A 98 -1.45 -8.10 -6.67
C ALA A 98 -0.25 -9.06 -6.69
N HIS A 99 0.95 -8.54 -6.45
CA HIS A 99 2.15 -9.37 -6.37
C HIS A 99 2.05 -10.41 -5.26
N HIS A 100 1.62 -10.00 -4.08
CA HIS A 100 1.54 -10.89 -2.91
C HIS A 100 0.51 -12.01 -3.11
N PHE A 101 -0.65 -11.69 -3.67
CA PHE A 101 -1.75 -12.66 -3.86
C PHE A 101 -1.71 -13.35 -5.22
N GLY A 102 -0.69 -13.10 -6.04
CA GLY A 102 -0.56 -13.75 -7.35
C GLY A 102 -1.62 -13.33 -8.36
N ILE A 103 -2.13 -12.10 -8.23
CA ILE A 103 -3.10 -11.54 -9.17
C ILE A 103 -2.35 -11.03 -10.39
N ASP A 104 -2.72 -11.51 -11.58
CA ASP A 104 -2.05 -11.12 -12.82
C ASP A 104 -2.59 -9.80 -13.39
N ASP A 105 -1.89 -9.28 -14.39
CA ASP A 105 -2.25 -8.02 -15.04
C ASP A 105 -3.61 -8.08 -15.72
N GLU A 106 -4.00 -9.26 -16.23
CA GLU A 106 -5.30 -9.46 -16.87
C GLU A 106 -6.44 -9.26 -15.86
N ALA A 107 -6.31 -9.82 -14.66
CA ALA A 107 -7.30 -9.65 -13.60
C ALA A 107 -7.36 -8.19 -13.14
N LEU A 108 -6.20 -7.52 -12.97
CA LEU A 108 -6.16 -6.10 -12.62
C LEU A 108 -6.83 -5.24 -13.70
N HIS A 109 -6.57 -5.55 -14.96
CA HIS A 109 -7.20 -4.83 -16.08
C HIS A 109 -8.72 -4.98 -16.05
N ALA A 110 -9.21 -6.19 -15.76
CA ALA A 110 -10.66 -6.44 -15.64
C ALA A 110 -11.30 -5.61 -14.51
N TRP A 111 -10.54 -5.26 -13.49
CA TRP A 111 -11.00 -4.41 -12.38
C TRP A 111 -10.73 -2.91 -12.62
N GLY A 112 -10.20 -2.54 -13.78
CA GLY A 112 -9.92 -1.16 -14.13
C GLY A 112 -8.57 -0.63 -13.64
N TRP A 113 -7.64 -1.51 -13.27
CA TRP A 113 -6.33 -1.14 -12.69
C TRP A 113 -5.13 -1.64 -13.50
N GLY A 114 -5.36 -2.13 -14.67
CA GLY A 114 -4.32 -2.65 -15.54
C GLY A 114 -3.60 -1.59 -16.36
#